data_63194ec7839395a380694e79e62ecc49
#
_entry.id   63194ec7839395a380694e79e62ecc49
#
_cell.length_a   1.000
_cell.length_b   1.000
_cell.length_c   1.000
_cell.angle_alpha   90.00
_cell.angle_beta   90.00
_cell.angle_gamma   90.00
#
_symmetry.space_group_name_H-M   'P 1'
#
loop_
_entity.id
_entity.type
_entity.pdbx_description
1 polymer ?
#
loop_
_entity_poly.entity_id
_entity_poly.type
_entity_poly.pdbx_seq_one_letter_code
_entity_poly.pdbx_strand_id
1 'polypeptide(L)'
;NTFELQDEDGTNINSSAFTAYSSAGTASRVYTITSPYTEAQLRDIKFTQSADVMYLVHPDVSIRKLTRTAHTTWTLTEADLLDGPYLDENTTATTMTPSHSSGDDRTITASTSTFASTDVGRLITFDSGYAKIITYTSGTVVKADIKDDFAGTSATTAWSLGAFSDTTGHPAATTFFEQRLVFGSTATEPQSLFFSQSADYENFKAGTDASDAMIFAIASDHVNVIRWLAGTRSLLIGTMGGEFIAKGGGTDSALTPTNIEIRKQSNYGCASIHPLSISNVTVFTQRAKRKLREMVYDYDTDSFVAPDLTILAEHITETGVVEQAYQKEPDSVVWCVLTNGKMVG
;
A
#
# COMPACT_ATOMS: atom_id res chain seq x y z
N ASN A 1 -30.53 5.92 -20.95
CA ASN A 1 -30.17 6.65 -19.73
C ASN A 1 -30.08 8.13 -20.10
N THR A 2 -30.92 8.95 -19.51
CA THR A 2 -30.90 10.40 -19.62
C THR A 2 -30.00 10.94 -18.51
N PHE A 3 -29.06 11.80 -18.88
CA PHE A 3 -28.28 12.59 -17.92
C PHE A 3 -29.02 13.90 -17.68
N GLU A 4 -29.24 14.24 -16.43
CA GLU A 4 -29.68 15.58 -16.03
C GLU A 4 -28.48 16.31 -15.46
N LEU A 5 -28.19 17.49 -16.03
CA LEU A 5 -27.22 18.41 -15.48
C LEU A 5 -28.00 19.42 -14.64
N GLN A 6 -27.59 19.57 -13.39
CA GLN A 6 -28.20 20.53 -12.45
C GLN A 6 -27.13 21.55 -12.04
N ASP A 7 -27.56 22.78 -11.78
CA ASP A 7 -26.74 23.80 -11.14
C ASP A 7 -26.61 23.53 -9.62
N GLU A 8 -25.88 24.38 -8.93
CA GLU A 8 -25.64 24.26 -7.49
C GLU A 8 -26.91 24.33 -6.62
N ASP A 9 -28.00 24.89 -7.17
CA ASP A 9 -29.30 24.98 -6.51
C ASP A 9 -30.20 23.76 -6.83
N GLY A 10 -29.70 22.79 -7.59
CA GLY A 10 -30.46 21.62 -8.04
C GLY A 10 -31.42 21.89 -9.20
N THR A 11 -31.29 23.04 -9.88
CA THR A 11 -32.10 23.37 -11.05
C THR A 11 -31.55 22.67 -12.29
N ASN A 12 -32.43 21.99 -13.02
CA ASN A 12 -32.06 21.31 -14.24
C ASN A 12 -31.62 22.30 -15.34
N ILE A 13 -30.31 22.28 -15.66
CA ILE A 13 -29.72 23.18 -16.67
C ILE A 13 -30.04 22.78 -18.12
N ASN A 14 -30.73 21.65 -18.33
CA ASN A 14 -31.27 21.29 -19.66
C ASN A 14 -32.50 22.09 -20.06
N SER A 15 -33.01 22.94 -19.18
CA SER A 15 -34.14 23.83 -19.50
C SER A 15 -33.64 25.08 -20.24
N SER A 16 -34.51 25.69 -20.97
CA SER A 16 -34.37 26.75 -21.96
C SER A 16 -33.53 28.02 -21.62
N ALA A 17 -32.84 28.04 -20.49
CA ALA A 17 -31.99 29.18 -20.09
C ALA A 17 -30.58 29.13 -20.73
N PHE A 18 -30.17 28.02 -21.32
CA PHE A 18 -28.90 27.91 -22.02
C PHE A 18 -29.09 27.75 -23.52
N THR A 19 -28.27 28.41 -24.31
CA THR A 19 -28.25 28.26 -25.77
C THR A 19 -28.05 26.78 -26.10
N ALA A 20 -29.04 26.16 -26.71
CA ALA A 20 -28.95 24.76 -27.11
C ALA A 20 -27.72 24.57 -28.01
N TYR A 21 -26.93 23.53 -27.76
CA TYR A 21 -25.87 23.15 -28.69
C TYR A 21 -26.47 22.91 -30.08
N SER A 22 -25.88 23.51 -31.10
CA SER A 22 -26.38 23.43 -32.49
C SER A 22 -26.14 22.06 -33.16
N SER A 23 -25.47 21.13 -32.48
CA SER A 23 -25.28 19.76 -32.92
C SER A 23 -25.47 18.77 -31.78
N ALA A 24 -26.03 17.61 -32.07
CA ALA A 24 -26.16 16.54 -31.09
C ALA A 24 -24.76 16.11 -30.58
N GLY A 25 -24.48 16.39 -29.32
CA GLY A 25 -23.29 15.86 -28.67
C GLY A 25 -23.39 14.33 -28.51
N THR A 26 -22.34 13.62 -28.79
CA THR A 26 -22.25 12.17 -28.50
C THR A 26 -21.75 11.98 -27.06
N ALA A 27 -22.60 11.44 -26.19
CA ALA A 27 -22.17 10.94 -24.90
C ALA A 27 -21.65 9.50 -25.09
N SER A 28 -20.36 9.31 -24.92
CA SER A 28 -19.77 7.96 -24.93
C SER A 28 -19.85 7.36 -23.54
N ARG A 29 -20.21 6.07 -23.47
CA ARG A 29 -20.16 5.32 -22.22
C ARG A 29 -18.72 5.26 -21.73
N VAL A 30 -18.48 5.64 -20.47
CA VAL A 30 -17.20 5.44 -19.80
C VAL A 30 -16.92 3.94 -19.71
N TYR A 31 -15.70 3.54 -20.03
CA TYR A 31 -15.26 2.16 -19.86
C TYR A 31 -15.23 1.82 -18.37
N THR A 32 -15.86 0.72 -17.99
CA THR A 32 -15.96 0.28 -16.59
C THR A 32 -15.46 -1.15 -16.44
N ILE A 33 -14.78 -1.43 -15.35
CA ILE A 33 -14.38 -2.76 -14.91
C ILE A 33 -14.96 -3.05 -13.53
N THR A 34 -15.16 -4.32 -13.21
CA THR A 34 -15.62 -4.72 -11.88
C THR A 34 -14.53 -4.46 -10.85
N SER A 35 -14.91 -3.89 -9.72
CA SER A 35 -14.03 -3.57 -8.59
C SER A 35 -14.47 -4.32 -7.33
N PRO A 36 -13.56 -4.82 -6.49
CA PRO A 36 -13.88 -5.45 -5.22
C PRO A 36 -14.20 -4.45 -4.10
N TYR A 37 -13.88 -3.16 -4.30
CA TYR A 37 -14.01 -2.14 -3.26
C TYR A 37 -15.44 -1.68 -3.09
N THR A 38 -15.87 -1.49 -1.86
CA THR A 38 -17.12 -0.82 -1.49
C THR A 38 -16.96 0.71 -1.53
N GLU A 39 -18.05 1.45 -1.58
CA GLU A 39 -18.05 2.91 -1.55
C GLU A 39 -17.29 3.47 -0.33
N ALA A 40 -17.47 2.85 0.84
CA ALA A 40 -16.80 3.28 2.07
C ALA A 40 -15.27 3.13 2.01
N GLN A 41 -14.77 2.18 1.23
CA GLN A 41 -13.33 1.87 1.09
C GLN A 41 -12.62 2.74 0.07
N LEU A 42 -13.34 3.40 -0.85
CA LEU A 42 -12.72 4.12 -1.98
C LEU A 42 -11.72 5.20 -1.55
N ARG A 43 -11.96 5.88 -0.43
CA ARG A 43 -11.10 6.97 0.06
C ARG A 43 -9.81 6.48 0.72
N ASP A 44 -9.80 5.23 1.19
CA ASP A 44 -8.64 4.65 1.88
C ASP A 44 -7.72 3.85 0.94
N ILE A 45 -8.10 3.73 -0.34
CA ILE A 45 -7.25 3.11 -1.36
C ILE A 45 -5.99 3.97 -1.53
N LYS A 46 -4.83 3.32 -1.41
CA LYS A 46 -3.54 3.89 -1.81
C LYS A 46 -3.03 3.16 -3.05
N PHE A 47 -2.28 3.85 -3.87
CA PHE A 47 -1.78 3.25 -5.10
C PHE A 47 -0.39 3.76 -5.45
N THR A 48 0.30 2.96 -6.23
CA THR A 48 1.54 3.33 -6.91
C THR A 48 1.51 2.77 -8.32
N GLN A 49 2.12 3.45 -9.27
CA GLN A 49 2.07 3.07 -10.69
C GLN A 49 3.45 3.07 -11.30
N SER A 50 3.70 2.07 -12.13
CA SER A 50 4.85 2.02 -13.04
C SER A 50 4.36 1.64 -14.43
N ALA A 51 4.58 2.51 -15.42
CA ALA A 51 4.08 2.35 -16.77
C ALA A 51 2.56 2.06 -16.83
N ASP A 52 2.16 0.94 -17.42
CA ASP A 52 0.77 0.51 -17.58
C ASP A 52 0.27 -0.42 -16.46
N VAL A 53 1.01 -0.52 -15.35
CA VAL A 53 0.65 -1.32 -14.17
C VAL A 53 0.53 -0.44 -12.95
N MET A 54 -0.59 -0.54 -12.25
CA MET A 54 -0.86 0.15 -10.99
C MET A 54 -1.17 -0.89 -9.91
N TYR A 55 -0.49 -0.80 -8.77
CA TYR A 55 -0.80 -1.58 -7.57
C TYR A 55 -1.66 -0.73 -6.63
N LEU A 56 -2.79 -1.31 -6.21
CA LEU A 56 -3.72 -0.68 -5.27
C LEU A 56 -3.74 -1.49 -3.99
N VAL A 57 -3.66 -0.80 -2.87
CA VAL A 57 -3.71 -1.39 -1.53
C VAL A 57 -4.81 -0.78 -0.69
N HIS A 58 -5.40 -1.61 0.15
CA HIS A 58 -6.40 -1.24 1.14
C HIS A 58 -6.28 -2.22 2.33
N PRO A 59 -6.39 -1.80 3.60
CA PRO A 59 -6.19 -2.67 4.77
C PRO A 59 -7.07 -3.93 4.81
N ASP A 60 -8.28 -3.85 4.25
CA ASP A 60 -9.29 -4.91 4.30
C ASP A 60 -9.48 -5.63 2.95
N VAL A 61 -8.67 -5.34 1.95
CA VAL A 61 -8.81 -5.94 0.60
C VAL A 61 -7.45 -6.39 0.11
N SER A 62 -7.38 -7.62 -0.43
CA SER A 62 -6.14 -8.15 -1.02
C SER A 62 -5.58 -7.19 -2.08
N ILE A 63 -4.25 -7.15 -2.19
CA ILE A 63 -3.54 -6.26 -3.11
C ILE A 63 -4.08 -6.46 -4.53
N ARG A 64 -4.44 -5.36 -5.18
CA ARG A 64 -4.97 -5.39 -6.55
C ARG A 64 -3.95 -4.84 -7.54
N LYS A 65 -3.91 -5.47 -8.70
CA LYS A 65 -3.10 -5.09 -9.86
C LYS A 65 -4.02 -4.64 -10.98
N LEU A 66 -3.98 -3.36 -11.29
CA LEU A 66 -4.67 -2.78 -12.44
C LEU A 66 -3.69 -2.68 -13.60
N THR A 67 -3.97 -3.38 -14.67
CA THR A 67 -3.11 -3.41 -15.88
C THR A 67 -3.87 -2.88 -17.07
N ARG A 68 -3.23 -2.03 -17.84
CA ARG A 68 -3.72 -1.52 -19.12
C ARG A 68 -2.91 -2.13 -20.25
N THR A 69 -3.57 -2.83 -21.17
CA THR A 69 -2.93 -3.38 -22.37
C THR A 69 -3.32 -2.64 -23.65
N ALA A 70 -4.46 -1.96 -23.64
CA ALA A 70 -4.93 -1.09 -24.71
C ALA A 70 -5.88 -0.02 -24.15
N HIS A 71 -6.27 0.95 -24.98
CA HIS A 71 -7.13 2.06 -24.57
C HIS A 71 -8.44 1.60 -23.92
N THR A 72 -9.01 0.51 -24.41
CA THR A 72 -10.26 -0.09 -23.91
C THR A 72 -10.06 -1.46 -23.24
N THR A 73 -8.82 -1.86 -22.95
CA THR A 73 -8.51 -3.16 -22.35
C THR A 73 -7.77 -2.97 -21.04
N TRP A 74 -8.53 -3.11 -19.97
CA TRP A 74 -8.08 -2.98 -18.60
C TRP A 74 -8.44 -4.22 -17.82
N THR A 75 -7.58 -4.67 -16.94
CA THR A 75 -7.83 -5.80 -16.03
C THR A 75 -7.50 -5.38 -14.61
N LEU A 76 -8.38 -5.73 -13.67
CA LEU A 76 -8.16 -5.57 -12.24
C LEU A 76 -8.16 -6.96 -11.61
N THR A 77 -6.98 -7.46 -11.28
CA THR A 77 -6.79 -8.79 -10.69
C THR A 77 -6.22 -8.67 -9.28
N GLU A 78 -6.25 -9.73 -8.52
CA GLU A 78 -5.40 -9.87 -7.35
C GLU A 78 -3.94 -9.95 -7.79
N ALA A 79 -3.04 -9.29 -7.06
CA ALA A 79 -1.60 -9.43 -7.31
C ALA A 79 -1.17 -10.84 -6.90
N ASP A 80 -0.43 -11.52 -7.77
CA ASP A 80 0.06 -12.87 -7.50
C ASP A 80 1.45 -12.80 -6.88
N LEU A 81 1.48 -12.65 -5.55
CA LEU A 81 2.72 -12.54 -4.81
C LEU A 81 3.46 -13.88 -4.80
N LEU A 82 4.73 -13.84 -5.12
CA LEU A 82 5.63 -14.97 -5.16
C LEU A 82 6.49 -15.01 -3.90
N ASP A 83 6.55 -16.17 -3.26
CA ASP A 83 7.45 -16.54 -2.16
C ASP A 83 7.59 -15.48 -1.05
N GLY A 84 6.43 -15.10 -0.47
CA GLY A 84 6.38 -14.14 0.66
C GLY A 84 5.54 -12.89 0.36
N PRO A 85 5.57 -11.85 1.24
CA PRO A 85 6.35 -11.82 2.49
C PRO A 85 5.77 -12.72 3.58
N TYR A 86 6.62 -13.18 4.49
CA TYR A 86 6.23 -14.05 5.61
C TYR A 86 6.37 -13.32 6.95
N LEU A 87 5.57 -13.75 7.92
CA LEU A 87 5.77 -13.46 9.34
C LEU A 87 6.96 -14.26 9.87
N ASP A 88 7.39 -13.96 11.10
CA ASP A 88 8.47 -14.68 11.76
C ASP A 88 8.21 -16.19 11.75
N GLU A 89 9.31 -16.96 11.66
CA GLU A 89 9.25 -18.41 11.72
C GLU A 89 8.67 -18.89 13.06
N ASN A 90 7.87 -19.94 13.00
CA ASN A 90 7.25 -20.54 14.18
C ASN A 90 8.29 -20.91 15.24
N THR A 91 8.08 -20.41 16.45
CA THR A 91 8.93 -20.73 17.63
C THR A 91 8.27 -21.70 18.60
N THR A 92 7.09 -22.20 18.27
CA THR A 92 6.33 -23.15 19.11
C THR A 92 6.62 -24.61 18.74
N ALA A 93 6.09 -25.54 19.51
CA ALA A 93 6.17 -26.96 19.19
C ALA A 93 5.15 -27.41 18.10
N THR A 94 4.38 -26.48 17.54
CA THR A 94 3.41 -26.79 16.49
C THR A 94 4.12 -27.21 15.21
N THR A 95 3.81 -28.41 14.74
CA THR A 95 4.35 -28.93 13.48
C THR A 95 3.33 -28.78 12.35
N MET A 96 3.84 -28.65 11.13
CA MET A 96 3.05 -28.76 9.91
C MET A 96 3.53 -29.94 9.06
N THR A 97 2.58 -30.61 8.43
CA THR A 97 2.80 -31.81 7.64
C THR A 97 2.02 -31.69 6.33
N PRO A 98 2.67 -31.59 5.17
CA PRO A 98 1.98 -31.63 3.90
C PRO A 98 1.73 -33.08 3.47
N SER A 99 0.63 -33.33 2.80
CA SER A 99 0.31 -34.66 2.24
C SER A 99 1.19 -35.03 1.04
N HIS A 100 1.75 -34.05 0.34
CA HIS A 100 2.61 -34.21 -0.83
C HIS A 100 3.64 -33.08 -0.84
N SER A 101 4.75 -33.28 -1.53
CA SER A 101 5.78 -32.26 -1.69
C SER A 101 5.52 -31.32 -2.87
N SER A 102 4.56 -31.64 -3.78
CA SER A 102 4.28 -30.84 -4.97
C SER A 102 2.82 -30.97 -5.41
N GLY A 103 2.38 -30.08 -6.29
CA GLY A 103 1.10 -30.10 -6.99
C GLY A 103 -0.01 -29.30 -6.29
N ASP A 104 -1.15 -29.22 -6.96
CA ASP A 104 -2.30 -28.43 -6.52
C ASP A 104 -3.24 -29.22 -5.60
N ASP A 105 -4.09 -28.50 -4.84
CA ASP A 105 -5.10 -29.04 -3.92
C ASP A 105 -4.53 -30.03 -2.89
N ARG A 106 -3.36 -29.73 -2.34
CA ARG A 106 -2.68 -30.59 -1.35
C ARG A 106 -3.11 -30.22 0.07
N THR A 107 -3.27 -31.27 0.89
CA THR A 107 -3.62 -31.08 2.30
C THR A 107 -2.38 -30.72 3.10
N ILE A 108 -2.46 -29.67 3.92
CA ILE A 108 -1.48 -29.32 4.94
C ILE A 108 -2.17 -29.44 6.29
N THR A 109 -1.55 -30.22 7.20
CA THR A 109 -2.07 -30.49 8.54
C THR A 109 -1.15 -29.90 9.60
N ALA A 110 -1.69 -29.03 10.44
CA ALA A 110 -1.01 -28.51 11.64
C ALA A 110 -1.33 -29.40 12.87
N SER A 111 -0.37 -29.61 13.76
CA SER A 111 -0.57 -30.40 14.98
C SER A 111 -1.46 -29.74 16.02
N THR A 112 -1.64 -28.41 15.93
CA THR A 112 -2.54 -27.62 16.77
C THR A 112 -3.38 -26.68 15.92
N SER A 113 -4.45 -26.09 16.48
CA SER A 113 -5.29 -25.12 15.76
C SER A 113 -4.48 -23.87 15.42
N THR A 114 -4.20 -23.69 14.13
CA THR A 114 -3.34 -22.61 13.59
C THR A 114 -4.05 -21.81 12.51
N PHE A 115 -4.96 -22.42 11.76
CA PHE A 115 -5.62 -21.80 10.61
C PHE A 115 -6.98 -21.19 10.95
N ALA A 116 -7.35 -20.13 10.23
CA ALA A 116 -8.65 -19.52 10.21
C ALA A 116 -9.26 -19.55 8.80
N SER A 117 -10.57 -19.42 8.68
CA SER A 117 -11.25 -19.33 7.36
C SER A 117 -10.79 -18.12 6.55
N THR A 118 -10.30 -17.09 7.22
CA THR A 118 -9.73 -15.86 6.68
C THR A 118 -8.27 -16.00 6.19
N ASP A 119 -7.68 -17.20 6.28
CA ASP A 119 -6.36 -17.50 5.71
C ASP A 119 -6.41 -18.01 4.26
N VAL A 120 -7.59 -18.11 3.66
CA VAL A 120 -7.70 -18.45 2.23
C VAL A 120 -7.04 -17.35 1.40
N GLY A 121 -6.14 -17.72 0.48
CA GLY A 121 -5.29 -16.82 -0.28
C GLY A 121 -3.92 -16.54 0.35
N ARG A 122 -3.74 -16.84 1.64
CA ARG A 122 -2.48 -16.65 2.38
C ARG A 122 -1.40 -17.61 1.92
N LEU A 123 -0.17 -17.12 1.85
CA LEU A 123 0.99 -17.96 1.60
C LEU A 123 1.42 -18.73 2.87
N ILE A 124 2.07 -19.84 2.67
CA ILE A 124 2.71 -20.63 3.72
C ILE A 124 4.02 -21.19 3.18
N THR A 125 5.09 -21.10 3.96
CA THR A 125 6.39 -21.69 3.61
C THR A 125 6.84 -22.67 4.67
N PHE A 126 7.47 -23.75 4.24
CA PHE A 126 8.24 -24.68 5.06
C PHE A 126 9.12 -25.55 4.15
N ASP A 127 10.26 -26.00 4.70
CA ASP A 127 11.23 -26.83 3.97
C ASP A 127 11.60 -26.29 2.58
N SER A 128 11.99 -25.01 2.50
CA SER A 128 12.47 -24.33 1.30
C SER A 128 11.47 -24.07 0.16
N GLY A 129 10.26 -24.61 0.26
CA GLY A 129 9.19 -24.36 -0.71
C GLY A 129 8.08 -23.47 -0.16
N TYR A 130 7.10 -23.14 -0.99
CA TYR A 130 5.92 -22.41 -0.54
C TYR A 130 4.63 -22.84 -1.26
N ALA A 131 3.52 -22.58 -0.59
CA ALA A 131 2.18 -22.86 -1.12
C ALA A 131 1.23 -21.70 -0.85
N LYS A 132 0.15 -21.63 -1.65
CA LYS A 132 -0.97 -20.70 -1.43
C LYS A 132 -2.18 -21.49 -0.91
N ILE A 133 -2.71 -21.11 0.23
CA ILE A 133 -3.90 -21.71 0.83
C ILE A 133 -5.11 -21.40 -0.07
N ILE A 134 -5.80 -22.44 -0.54
CA ILE A 134 -6.97 -22.32 -1.43
C ILE A 134 -8.29 -22.65 -0.73
N THR A 135 -8.23 -23.49 0.31
CA THR A 135 -9.45 -23.91 1.04
C THR A 135 -9.15 -24.11 2.52
N TYR A 136 -9.98 -23.53 3.37
CA TYR A 136 -10.01 -23.82 4.81
C TYR A 136 -10.91 -25.02 5.08
N THR A 137 -10.41 -26.01 5.80
CA THR A 137 -11.17 -27.18 6.23
C THR A 137 -11.46 -27.16 7.73
N SER A 138 -10.47 -26.85 8.54
CA SER A 138 -10.58 -26.71 10.00
C SER A 138 -9.42 -25.90 10.55
N GLY A 139 -9.43 -25.58 11.85
CA GLY A 139 -8.31 -24.90 12.50
C GLY A 139 -6.95 -25.63 12.37
N THR A 140 -6.97 -26.92 12.05
CA THR A 140 -5.75 -27.73 11.88
C THR A 140 -5.51 -28.19 10.45
N VAL A 141 -6.44 -27.99 9.52
CA VAL A 141 -6.34 -28.55 8.16
C VAL A 141 -6.75 -27.49 7.12
N VAL A 142 -5.88 -27.28 6.17
CA VAL A 142 -6.14 -26.49 4.96
C VAL A 142 -5.74 -27.27 3.71
N LYS A 143 -6.26 -26.83 2.55
CA LYS A 143 -5.77 -27.26 1.25
C LYS A 143 -5.04 -26.10 0.60
N ALA A 144 -3.94 -26.40 -0.06
CA ALA A 144 -3.06 -25.41 -0.68
C ALA A 144 -2.54 -25.89 -2.04
N ASP A 145 -2.28 -24.96 -2.92
CA ASP A 145 -1.51 -25.18 -4.14
C ASP A 145 -0.02 -24.94 -3.84
N ILE A 146 0.80 -25.96 -4.00
CA ILE A 146 2.24 -25.87 -3.83
C ILE A 146 2.81 -25.19 -5.08
N LYS A 147 3.43 -24.04 -4.91
CA LYS A 147 3.96 -23.20 -5.98
C LYS A 147 5.46 -23.38 -6.20
N ASP A 148 6.18 -23.72 -5.13
CA ASP A 148 7.56 -24.20 -5.16
C ASP A 148 7.65 -25.45 -4.27
N ASP A 149 8.32 -26.50 -4.77
CA ASP A 149 8.29 -27.83 -4.17
C ASP A 149 8.92 -27.83 -2.78
N PHE A 150 8.24 -28.46 -1.83
CA PHE A 150 8.77 -28.70 -0.51
C PHE A 150 9.87 -29.78 -0.54
N ALA A 151 10.87 -29.67 0.32
CA ALA A 151 11.94 -30.65 0.41
C ALA A 151 11.44 -32.06 0.84
N GLY A 152 10.26 -32.14 1.47
CA GLY A 152 9.68 -33.40 1.90
C GLY A 152 8.27 -33.28 2.45
N THR A 153 7.76 -34.40 2.98
CA THR A 153 6.42 -34.47 3.58
C THR A 153 6.46 -34.75 5.09
N SER A 154 7.62 -34.68 5.70
CA SER A 154 7.79 -34.90 7.14
C SER A 154 7.22 -33.72 7.94
N ALA A 155 6.77 -34.01 9.16
CA ALA A 155 6.34 -32.96 10.08
C ALA A 155 7.52 -32.05 10.45
N THR A 156 7.37 -30.75 10.31
CA THR A 156 8.39 -29.75 10.63
C THR A 156 7.84 -28.63 11.50
N THR A 157 8.66 -28.07 12.39
CA THR A 157 8.35 -26.84 13.16
C THR A 157 8.86 -25.59 12.45
N ALA A 158 9.74 -25.72 11.45
CA ALA A 158 10.28 -24.63 10.64
C ALA A 158 9.29 -24.27 9.53
N TRP A 159 8.34 -23.40 9.86
CA TRP A 159 7.33 -22.89 8.94
C TRP A 159 6.98 -21.44 9.27
N SER A 160 6.51 -20.72 8.26
CA SER A 160 5.98 -19.35 8.41
C SER A 160 4.72 -19.18 7.61
N LEU A 161 3.80 -18.36 8.11
CA LEU A 161 2.61 -17.91 7.38
C LEU A 161 2.86 -16.57 6.70
N GLY A 162 2.27 -16.37 5.55
CA GLY A 162 2.33 -15.12 4.82
C GLY A 162 1.85 -13.93 5.66
N ALA A 163 2.46 -12.78 5.47
CA ALA A 163 2.14 -11.57 6.22
C ALA A 163 0.77 -10.97 5.85
N PHE A 164 0.25 -11.28 4.66
CA PHE A 164 -0.97 -10.70 4.13
C PHE A 164 -2.09 -11.74 4.04
N SER A 165 -3.20 -11.45 4.67
CA SER A 165 -4.45 -12.23 4.62
C SER A 165 -5.58 -11.44 5.27
N ASP A 166 -6.82 -11.91 5.15
CA ASP A 166 -7.94 -11.33 5.89
C ASP A 166 -7.84 -11.55 7.42
N THR A 167 -6.93 -12.45 7.88
CA THR A 167 -6.58 -12.64 9.30
C THR A 167 -5.62 -11.58 9.80
N THR A 168 -4.60 -11.26 9.03
CA THR A 168 -3.50 -10.33 9.44
C THR A 168 -3.68 -8.93 8.90
N GLY A 169 -4.64 -8.72 8.02
CA GLY A 169 -4.84 -7.51 7.24
C GLY A 169 -3.93 -7.45 6.00
N HIS A 170 -4.22 -6.48 5.16
CA HIS A 170 -3.47 -6.20 3.95
C HIS A 170 -2.72 -4.87 4.07
N PRO A 171 -1.75 -4.57 3.18
CA PRO A 171 -1.00 -3.33 3.25
C PRO A 171 -1.88 -2.08 3.14
N ALA A 172 -1.57 -1.06 3.96
CA ALA A 172 -2.26 0.23 3.97
C ALA A 172 -1.51 1.33 3.21
N ALA A 173 -0.26 1.11 2.84
CA ALA A 173 0.58 2.05 2.12
C ALA A 173 1.44 1.34 1.09
N THR A 174 1.73 2.01 -0.02
CA THR A 174 2.59 1.47 -1.10
C THR A 174 3.33 2.58 -1.83
N THR A 175 4.50 2.26 -2.35
CA THR A 175 5.28 3.10 -3.26
C THR A 175 6.30 2.27 -4.03
N PHE A 176 6.89 2.83 -5.07
CA PHE A 176 8.13 2.30 -5.66
C PHE A 176 9.34 3.02 -5.08
N PHE A 177 10.37 2.28 -4.74
CA PHE A 177 11.63 2.82 -4.29
C PHE A 177 12.80 1.92 -4.70
N GLU A 178 13.83 2.49 -5.32
CA GLU A 178 15.04 1.78 -5.79
C GLU A 178 14.75 0.44 -6.49
N GLN A 179 13.89 0.51 -7.52
CA GLN A 179 13.48 -0.65 -8.33
C GLN A 179 12.75 -1.76 -7.52
N ARG A 180 12.17 -1.43 -6.37
CA ARG A 180 11.39 -2.33 -5.54
C ARG A 180 9.97 -1.81 -5.36
N LEU A 181 9.01 -2.70 -5.31
CA LEU A 181 7.68 -2.41 -4.80
C LEU A 181 7.73 -2.50 -3.29
N VAL A 182 7.27 -1.45 -2.62
CA VAL A 182 7.29 -1.38 -1.15
C VAL A 182 5.87 -1.30 -0.64
N PHE A 183 5.55 -2.18 0.29
CA PHE A 183 4.31 -2.13 1.06
C PHE A 183 4.60 -1.75 2.50
N GLY A 184 3.64 -1.15 3.16
CA GLY A 184 3.75 -0.80 4.57
C GLY A 184 2.45 -0.96 5.34
N SER A 185 2.57 -1.33 6.59
CA SER A 185 1.49 -1.43 7.56
C SER A 185 0.44 -2.48 7.21
N THR A 186 0.30 -3.47 8.05
CA THR A 186 -0.90 -4.32 8.11
C THR A 186 -1.57 -4.15 9.46
N ALA A 187 -2.72 -4.78 9.68
CA ALA A 187 -3.40 -4.70 10.97
C ALA A 187 -2.56 -5.33 12.11
N THR A 188 -1.84 -6.42 11.83
CA THR A 188 -0.99 -7.10 12.82
C THR A 188 0.45 -6.56 12.85
N GLU A 189 0.94 -6.02 11.72
CA GLU A 189 2.29 -5.47 11.57
C GLU A 189 2.25 -3.99 11.15
N PRO A 190 1.74 -3.08 12.02
CA PRO A 190 1.45 -1.68 11.65
C PRO A 190 2.71 -0.84 11.38
N GLN A 191 3.90 -1.31 11.82
CA GLN A 191 5.18 -0.62 11.67
C GLN A 191 6.12 -1.28 10.67
N SER A 192 5.67 -2.37 10.04
CA SER A 192 6.52 -3.15 9.13
C SER A 192 6.47 -2.63 7.70
N LEU A 193 7.62 -2.67 7.06
CA LEU A 193 7.85 -2.40 5.66
C LEU A 193 8.23 -3.70 4.96
N PHE A 194 7.63 -3.95 3.82
CA PHE A 194 7.85 -5.14 3.01
C PHE A 194 8.34 -4.69 1.63
N PHE A 195 9.55 -5.07 1.27
CA PHE A 195 10.18 -4.70 0.01
C PHE A 195 10.26 -5.92 -0.90
N SER A 196 9.85 -5.78 -2.14
CA SER A 196 10.03 -6.83 -3.16
C SER A 196 11.50 -7.03 -3.50
N GLN A 197 11.81 -8.08 -4.25
CA GLN A 197 13.09 -8.19 -4.93
C GLN A 197 13.30 -7.03 -5.91
N SER A 198 14.57 -6.70 -6.16
CA SER A 198 14.92 -5.63 -7.10
C SER A 198 14.52 -6.03 -8.52
N ALA A 199 13.75 -5.17 -9.18
CA ALA A 199 13.21 -5.35 -10.53
C ALA A 199 12.20 -6.52 -10.69
N ASP A 200 11.84 -7.22 -9.61
CA ASP A 200 10.79 -8.23 -9.58
C ASP A 200 9.75 -7.87 -8.51
N TYR A 201 8.74 -7.11 -8.92
CA TYR A 201 7.83 -6.39 -8.02
C TYR A 201 6.83 -7.28 -7.28
N GLU A 202 6.61 -8.50 -7.74
CA GLU A 202 5.69 -9.44 -7.09
C GLU A 202 6.41 -10.55 -6.33
N ASN A 203 7.75 -10.57 -6.36
CA ASN A 203 8.57 -11.54 -5.64
C ASN A 203 9.05 -10.99 -4.30
N PHE A 204 8.67 -11.67 -3.22
CA PHE A 204 9.01 -11.28 -1.84
C PHE A 204 9.88 -12.31 -1.13
N LYS A 205 10.60 -13.15 -1.88
CA LYS A 205 11.57 -14.08 -1.32
C LYS A 205 12.68 -13.34 -0.59
N ALA A 206 12.65 -13.42 0.72
CA ALA A 206 13.65 -12.79 1.58
C ALA A 206 15.00 -13.51 1.50
N GLY A 207 16.08 -12.75 1.63
CA GLY A 207 17.43 -13.27 1.62
C GLY A 207 18.45 -12.24 2.06
N THR A 208 19.73 -12.51 1.80
CA THR A 208 20.85 -11.64 2.19
C THR A 208 21.56 -10.97 1.01
N ASP A 209 21.23 -11.39 -0.21
CA ASP A 209 21.79 -10.77 -1.42
C ASP A 209 21.21 -9.37 -1.62
N ALA A 210 21.96 -8.48 -2.26
CA ALA A 210 21.56 -7.10 -2.44
C ALA A 210 20.24 -6.93 -3.21
N SER A 211 19.88 -7.90 -4.06
CA SER A 211 18.64 -7.92 -4.83
C SER A 211 17.46 -8.55 -4.09
N ASP A 212 17.69 -9.27 -3.00
CA ASP A 212 16.65 -10.02 -2.30
C ASP A 212 15.60 -9.11 -1.66
N ALA A 213 14.41 -9.67 -1.47
CA ALA A 213 13.34 -9.04 -0.72
C ALA A 213 13.71 -8.93 0.77
N MET A 214 13.08 -7.99 1.47
CA MET A 214 13.38 -7.72 2.86
C MET A 214 12.17 -7.20 3.62
N ILE A 215 12.15 -7.48 4.93
CA ILE A 215 11.12 -7.01 5.86
C ILE A 215 11.81 -6.29 7.00
N PHE A 216 11.34 -5.08 7.31
CA PHE A 216 11.86 -4.30 8.43
C PHE A 216 10.73 -3.65 9.22
N ALA A 217 10.77 -3.82 10.54
CA ALA A 217 9.91 -3.10 11.45
C ALA A 217 10.59 -1.81 11.92
N ILE A 218 9.84 -0.70 11.94
CA ILE A 218 10.33 0.57 12.47
C ILE A 218 10.42 0.44 14.00
N ALA A 219 11.64 0.49 14.54
CA ALA A 219 11.84 0.54 15.98
C ALA A 219 11.43 1.92 16.52
N SER A 220 10.39 1.96 17.35
CA SER A 220 9.86 3.17 17.95
C SER A 220 9.33 2.88 19.35
N ASP A 221 9.42 3.87 20.25
CA ASP A 221 8.93 3.79 21.63
C ASP A 221 7.41 3.54 21.73
N HIS A 222 6.68 3.83 20.66
CA HIS A 222 5.24 3.64 20.56
C HIS A 222 4.88 3.00 19.23
N VAL A 223 3.76 2.27 19.17
CA VAL A 223 3.24 1.74 17.92
C VAL A 223 2.86 2.90 16.99
N ASN A 224 3.59 3.03 15.91
CA ASN A 224 3.45 4.08 14.91
C ASN A 224 2.95 3.49 13.58
N VAL A 225 1.63 3.46 13.41
CA VAL A 225 1.01 2.97 12.17
C VAL A 225 1.53 3.78 10.98
N ILE A 226 2.07 3.11 9.97
CA ILE A 226 2.49 3.74 8.71
C ILE A 226 1.23 4.19 7.97
N ARG A 227 1.19 5.46 7.58
CA ARG A 227 0.06 6.10 6.89
C ARG A 227 0.30 6.29 5.41
N TRP A 228 1.54 6.60 5.05
CA TRP A 228 1.95 6.76 3.66
C TRP A 228 3.44 6.50 3.48
N LEU A 229 3.80 6.22 2.25
CA LEU A 229 5.17 6.05 1.77
C LEU A 229 5.39 6.97 0.58
N ALA A 230 6.60 7.53 0.44
CA ALA A 230 6.99 8.32 -0.72
C ALA A 230 8.45 8.05 -1.09
N GLY A 231 8.67 7.55 -2.30
CA GLY A 231 10.00 7.33 -2.84
C GLY A 231 10.59 8.64 -3.39
N THR A 232 11.69 9.09 -2.80
CA THR A 232 12.49 10.24 -3.27
C THR A 232 13.95 9.81 -3.34
N ARG A 233 14.91 10.68 -2.98
CA ARG A 233 16.31 10.26 -2.76
C ARG A 233 16.44 9.25 -1.61
N SER A 234 15.52 9.30 -0.66
CA SER A 234 15.33 8.33 0.41
C SER A 234 13.87 7.89 0.41
N LEU A 235 13.55 6.75 0.99
CA LEU A 235 12.18 6.38 1.25
C LEU A 235 11.66 7.18 2.44
N LEU A 236 10.73 8.09 2.20
CA LEU A 236 10.04 8.84 3.25
C LEU A 236 8.87 8.02 3.77
N ILE A 237 8.72 7.97 5.08
CA ILE A 237 7.73 7.16 5.77
C ILE A 237 6.96 8.04 6.73
N GLY A 238 5.70 8.31 6.41
CA GLY A 238 4.81 9.03 7.29
C GLY A 238 4.05 8.10 8.21
N THR A 239 4.22 8.28 9.52
CA THR A 239 3.51 7.49 10.54
C THR A 239 2.57 8.35 11.36
N MET A 240 1.73 7.72 12.16
CA MET A 240 0.80 8.43 13.05
C MET A 240 1.53 9.30 14.09
N GLY A 241 2.73 8.94 14.52
CA GLY A 241 3.46 9.62 15.60
C GLY A 241 4.75 10.32 15.17
N GLY A 242 5.09 10.31 13.89
CA GLY A 242 6.29 10.98 13.38
C GLY A 242 6.64 10.58 11.96
N GLU A 243 7.63 11.24 11.41
CA GLU A 243 8.16 11.01 10.08
C GLU A 243 9.54 10.35 10.17
N PHE A 244 9.75 9.35 9.33
CA PHE A 244 10.98 8.58 9.25
C PHE A 244 11.52 8.58 7.82
N ILE A 245 12.79 8.28 7.68
CA ILE A 245 13.41 7.97 6.41
C ILE A 245 14.04 6.58 6.47
N ALA A 246 14.00 5.87 5.34
CA ALA A 246 14.82 4.68 5.14
C ALA A 246 15.75 4.90 3.94
N LYS A 247 17.01 4.51 4.10
CA LYS A 247 18.04 4.60 3.08
C LYS A 247 19.08 3.48 3.29
N GLY A 248 19.95 3.25 2.30
CA GLY A 248 21.14 2.41 2.49
C GLY A 248 22.15 3.07 3.44
N GLY A 249 22.79 2.28 4.27
CA GLY A 249 23.86 2.74 5.17
C GLY A 249 25.06 3.21 4.34
N GLY A 250 25.54 4.43 4.62
CA GLY A 250 26.64 5.04 3.90
C GLY A 250 26.21 6.14 2.92
N THR A 251 27.21 6.79 2.31
CA THR A 251 26.95 7.89 1.36
C THR A 251 26.55 7.29 0.00
N ASP A 252 25.35 7.62 -0.47
CA ASP A 252 24.82 7.21 -1.78
C ASP A 252 24.81 5.68 -2.02
N SER A 253 24.70 4.87 -0.95
CA SER A 253 24.58 3.43 -1.06
C SER A 253 23.13 3.01 -1.35
N ALA A 254 22.95 2.11 -2.30
CA ALA A 254 21.63 1.50 -2.54
C ALA A 254 21.16 0.74 -1.29
N LEU A 255 19.86 0.70 -1.10
CA LEU A 255 19.22 -0.01 0.02
C LEU A 255 19.26 -1.52 -0.23
N THR A 256 19.82 -2.28 0.72
CA THR A 256 19.94 -3.73 0.67
C THR A 256 19.49 -4.36 1.98
N PRO A 257 19.21 -5.69 2.02
CA PRO A 257 18.82 -6.37 3.25
C PRO A 257 19.79 -6.21 4.42
N THR A 258 21.07 -5.95 4.14
CA THR A 258 22.14 -5.91 5.15
C THR A 258 22.59 -4.50 5.51
N ASN A 259 22.12 -3.45 4.80
CA ASN A 259 22.60 -2.08 5.03
C ASN A 259 21.49 -1.04 5.26
N ILE A 260 20.23 -1.45 5.36
CA ILE A 260 19.12 -0.52 5.58
C ILE A 260 19.27 0.23 6.91
N GLU A 261 19.12 1.56 6.84
CA GLU A 261 19.02 2.44 8.01
C GLU A 261 17.66 3.14 8.02
N ILE A 262 16.92 3.01 9.13
CA ILE A 262 15.67 3.74 9.35
C ILE A 262 15.89 4.75 10.48
N ARG A 263 15.68 6.04 10.19
CA ARG A 263 15.91 7.12 11.15
C ARG A 263 14.69 8.03 11.26
N LYS A 264 14.31 8.36 12.48
CA LYS A 264 13.27 9.35 12.77
C LYS A 264 13.77 10.75 12.43
N GLN A 265 12.93 11.55 11.78
CA GLN A 265 13.26 12.92 11.36
C GLN A 265 12.44 13.95 12.16
N SER A 266 11.16 13.69 12.40
CA SER A 266 10.29 14.61 13.13
C SER A 266 9.19 13.89 13.91
N ASN A 267 8.43 14.65 14.70
CA ASN A 267 7.42 14.13 15.64
C ASN A 267 6.01 14.67 15.37
N TYR A 268 5.74 15.18 14.17
CA TYR A 268 4.45 15.82 13.90
C TYR A 268 3.32 14.83 13.70
N GLY A 269 3.64 13.66 13.12
CA GLY A 269 2.69 12.64 12.73
C GLY A 269 1.84 13.02 11.53
N CYS A 270 1.38 12.01 10.80
CA CYS A 270 0.71 12.15 9.51
C CYS A 270 -0.74 11.69 9.55
N ALA A 271 -1.58 12.34 8.74
CA ALA A 271 -2.89 11.84 8.34
C ALA A 271 -2.74 10.74 7.27
N SER A 272 -3.76 9.89 7.12
CA SER A 272 -3.82 8.88 6.06
C SER A 272 -4.26 9.51 4.72
N ILE A 273 -3.51 10.52 4.27
CA ILE A 273 -3.74 11.23 3.01
C ILE A 273 -2.47 11.03 2.17
N HIS A 274 -2.65 10.78 0.88
CA HIS A 274 -1.52 10.55 -0.02
C HIS A 274 -0.61 11.80 -0.05
N PRO A 275 0.71 11.67 0.18
CA PRO A 275 1.63 12.79 0.12
C PRO A 275 1.84 13.25 -1.33
N LEU A 276 2.17 14.51 -1.52
CA LEU A 276 2.43 15.08 -2.83
C LEU A 276 3.93 15.34 -3.01
N SER A 277 4.50 14.78 -4.06
CA SER A 277 5.87 15.08 -4.46
C SER A 277 5.86 16.31 -5.38
N ILE A 278 6.47 17.40 -4.92
CA ILE A 278 6.53 18.67 -5.63
C ILE A 278 8.00 19.08 -5.74
N SER A 279 8.56 18.98 -6.95
CA SER A 279 9.99 19.22 -7.17
C SER A 279 10.86 18.31 -6.28
N ASN A 280 11.55 18.87 -5.30
CA ASN A 280 12.44 18.16 -4.37
C ASN A 280 11.85 18.02 -2.95
N VAL A 281 10.60 18.40 -2.73
CA VAL A 281 9.94 18.32 -1.43
C VAL A 281 8.73 17.39 -1.47
N THR A 282 8.37 16.85 -0.31
CA THR A 282 7.17 16.07 -0.14
C THR A 282 6.21 16.81 0.78
N VAL A 283 5.06 17.20 0.25
CA VAL A 283 4.00 17.87 1.01
C VAL A 283 3.06 16.82 1.59
N PHE A 284 2.81 16.90 2.88
CA PHE A 284 1.93 15.99 3.59
C PHE A 284 1.00 16.72 4.57
N THR A 285 -0.11 16.10 4.86
CA THR A 285 -1.06 16.60 5.86
C THR A 285 -0.72 16.03 7.24
N GLN A 286 -0.54 16.90 8.24
CA GLN A 286 -0.29 16.51 9.62
C GLN A 286 -1.48 15.75 10.22
N ARG A 287 -1.24 14.91 11.23
CA ARG A 287 -2.22 14.01 11.87
C ARG A 287 -3.57 14.64 12.19
N ALA A 288 -3.60 15.87 12.68
CA ALA A 288 -4.83 16.59 13.00
C ALA A 288 -5.60 17.11 11.77
N LYS A 289 -5.10 16.88 10.54
CA LYS A 289 -5.68 17.27 9.25
C LYS A 289 -5.80 18.78 9.02
N ARG A 290 -5.23 19.62 9.91
CA ARG A 290 -5.36 21.09 9.84
C ARG A 290 -4.13 21.81 9.30
N LYS A 291 -3.00 21.11 9.17
CA LYS A 291 -1.73 21.68 8.75
C LYS A 291 -1.14 20.89 7.59
N LEU A 292 -0.70 21.61 6.57
CA LEU A 292 0.15 21.08 5.51
C LEU A 292 1.60 21.36 5.87
N ARG A 293 2.44 20.35 5.72
CA ARG A 293 3.88 20.45 5.96
C ARG A 293 4.64 20.00 4.74
N GLU A 294 5.78 20.62 4.50
CA GLU A 294 6.71 20.15 3.46
C GLU A 294 7.90 19.45 4.11
N MET A 295 8.15 18.22 3.73
CA MET A 295 9.33 17.48 4.13
C MET A 295 10.44 17.74 3.14
N VAL A 296 11.48 18.43 3.58
CA VAL A 296 12.61 18.87 2.77
C VAL A 296 13.91 18.56 3.50
N TYR A 297 14.93 18.12 2.74
CA TYR A 297 16.26 17.92 3.30
C TYR A 297 16.94 19.26 3.57
N ASP A 298 17.40 19.44 4.80
CA ASP A 298 18.15 20.60 5.24
C ASP A 298 19.61 20.20 5.43
N TYR A 299 20.49 20.83 4.66
CA TYR A 299 21.92 20.54 4.66
C TYR A 299 22.60 20.98 5.96
N ASP A 300 22.15 22.07 6.58
CA ASP A 300 22.78 22.62 7.78
C ASP A 300 22.59 21.70 9.00
N THR A 301 21.45 21.00 9.05
CA THR A 301 21.12 20.06 10.13
C THR A 301 21.36 18.60 9.77
N ASP A 302 21.75 18.30 8.51
CA ASP A 302 21.88 16.94 7.96
C ASP A 302 20.63 16.08 8.26
N SER A 303 19.48 16.67 8.11
CA SER A 303 18.20 16.02 8.43
C SER A 303 17.05 16.52 7.55
N PHE A 304 15.94 15.78 7.55
CA PHE A 304 14.73 16.29 6.96
C PHE A 304 13.95 17.11 7.98
N VAL A 305 13.62 18.33 7.60
CA VAL A 305 12.77 19.24 8.38
C VAL A 305 11.37 19.29 7.78
N ALA A 306 10.36 19.66 8.57
CA ALA A 306 8.98 19.70 8.12
C ALA A 306 8.27 21.01 8.54
N PRO A 307 8.65 22.18 7.93
CA PRO A 307 8.00 23.45 8.20
C PRO A 307 6.51 23.42 7.83
N ASP A 308 5.74 24.29 8.50
CA ASP A 308 4.30 24.44 8.32
C ASP A 308 4.01 25.44 7.20
N LEU A 309 3.42 24.98 6.11
CA LEU A 309 3.01 25.83 4.98
C LEU A 309 1.77 26.65 5.27
N THR A 310 0.95 26.23 6.24
CA THR A 310 -0.36 26.86 6.54
C THR A 310 -0.30 27.86 7.69
N ILE A 311 0.87 28.18 8.21
CA ILE A 311 1.06 29.01 9.40
C ILE A 311 0.35 30.39 9.32
N LEU A 312 0.30 30.99 8.13
CA LEU A 312 -0.38 32.27 7.92
C LEU A 312 -1.85 32.14 7.49
N ALA A 313 -2.32 30.89 7.29
CA ALA A 313 -3.62 30.61 6.69
C ALA A 313 -4.38 29.48 7.43
N GLU A 314 -4.14 29.31 8.75
CA GLU A 314 -4.73 28.23 9.57
C GLU A 314 -6.26 28.22 9.52
N HIS A 315 -6.90 29.37 9.32
CA HIS A 315 -8.34 29.49 9.21
C HIS A 315 -8.92 28.83 7.94
N ILE A 316 -8.13 28.71 6.88
CA ILE A 316 -8.55 28.06 5.63
C ILE A 316 -8.72 26.56 5.84
N THR A 317 -7.79 25.91 6.54
CA THR A 317 -7.76 24.47 6.77
C THR A 317 -8.39 24.06 8.12
N GLU A 318 -9.08 24.97 8.81
CA GLU A 318 -9.62 24.76 10.17
C GLU A 318 -10.54 23.54 10.26
N THR A 319 -11.36 23.29 9.26
CA THR A 319 -12.29 22.13 9.23
C THR A 319 -11.59 20.80 8.96
N GLY A 320 -10.36 20.84 8.51
CA GLY A 320 -9.53 19.65 8.23
C GLY A 320 -9.54 19.24 6.77
N VAL A 321 -8.37 18.88 6.26
CA VAL A 321 -8.13 18.35 4.90
C VAL A 321 -8.51 16.87 4.87
N VAL A 322 -9.22 16.43 3.84
CA VAL A 322 -9.57 15.02 3.60
C VAL A 322 -8.87 14.44 2.38
N GLU A 323 -8.51 15.29 1.42
CA GLU A 323 -7.79 14.90 0.22
C GLU A 323 -6.95 16.06 -0.30
N GLN A 324 -5.85 15.75 -0.99
CA GLN A 324 -4.99 16.76 -1.59
C GLN A 324 -4.49 16.29 -2.96
N ALA A 325 -4.32 17.25 -3.88
CA ALA A 325 -3.81 17.03 -5.22
C ALA A 325 -2.93 18.20 -5.67
N TYR A 326 -1.96 17.92 -6.51
CA TYR A 326 -1.08 18.94 -7.05
C TYR A 326 -1.35 19.17 -8.53
N GLN A 327 -1.67 20.41 -8.87
CA GLN A 327 -1.76 20.89 -10.23
C GLN A 327 -0.44 21.58 -10.59
N LYS A 328 0.28 21.04 -11.56
CA LYS A 328 1.56 21.60 -11.99
C LYS A 328 1.40 22.80 -12.91
N GLU A 329 0.44 22.74 -13.83
CA GLU A 329 0.26 23.73 -14.88
C GLU A 329 -1.23 24.12 -14.99
N PRO A 330 -1.56 25.37 -15.39
CA PRO A 330 -0.66 26.49 -15.73
C PRO A 330 0.01 27.11 -14.49
N ASP A 331 -0.60 27.00 -13.31
CA ASP A 331 -0.11 27.53 -12.05
C ASP A 331 0.14 26.39 -11.06
N SER A 332 1.26 26.44 -10.34
CA SER A 332 1.61 25.44 -9.33
C SER A 332 0.73 25.59 -8.10
N VAL A 333 -0.35 24.81 -8.02
CA VAL A 333 -1.34 24.89 -6.94
C VAL A 333 -1.49 23.52 -6.24
N VAL A 334 -1.46 23.54 -4.92
CA VAL A 334 -1.91 22.40 -4.11
C VAL A 334 -3.37 22.58 -3.79
N TRP A 335 -4.22 21.75 -4.40
CA TRP A 335 -5.64 21.71 -4.11
C TRP A 335 -5.92 20.83 -2.90
N CYS A 336 -6.71 21.32 -1.97
CA CYS A 336 -7.16 20.57 -0.79
C CYS A 336 -8.67 20.53 -0.73
N VAL A 337 -9.23 19.34 -0.57
CA VAL A 337 -10.64 19.15 -0.22
C VAL A 337 -10.77 19.14 1.30
N LEU A 338 -11.68 19.92 1.83
CA LEU A 338 -11.93 20.05 3.25
C LEU A 338 -13.11 19.18 3.71
N THR A 339 -13.16 18.87 5.00
CA THR A 339 -14.24 18.06 5.60
C THR A 339 -15.65 18.65 5.37
N ASN A 340 -15.74 19.97 5.21
CA ASN A 340 -17.01 20.66 4.92
C ASN A 340 -17.41 20.68 3.42
N GLY A 341 -16.69 19.93 2.58
CA GLY A 341 -16.94 19.83 1.14
C GLY A 341 -16.36 20.97 0.30
N LYS A 342 -15.71 21.97 0.91
CA LYS A 342 -15.06 23.06 0.15
C LYS A 342 -13.72 22.58 -0.40
N MET A 343 -13.35 23.12 -1.56
CA MET A 343 -12.04 22.97 -2.17
C MET A 343 -11.29 24.30 -2.08
N VAL A 344 -10.04 24.26 -1.67
CA VAL A 344 -9.15 25.42 -1.52
C VAL A 344 -7.81 25.15 -2.19
N GLY A 345 -7.12 26.18 -2.67
CA GLY A 345 -5.82 26.09 -3.31
C GLY A 345 -4.88 27.17 -2.82
#